data_bd37963a3e7cf77ae17d8eaddb291e1c
#
_entry.id   bd37963a3e7cf77ae17d8eaddb291e1c
#
_cell.length_a   1.000
_cell.length_b   1.000
_cell.length_c   1.000
_cell.angle_alpha   90.00
_cell.angle_beta   90.00
_cell.angle_gamma   90.00
#
_symmetry.space_group_name_H-M   'P 1'
#
loop_
_entity.id
_entity.type
_entity.pdbx_description
1 polymer ?
#
loop_
_entity_poly.entity_id
_entity_poly.type
_entity_poly.pdbx_seq_one_letter_code
_entity_poly.pdbx_strand_id
1 'polypeptide(L)'
;MMIMIRAIIRPEKSDAVLAALMDAGFPAVTKYSVAGRGKQRGIKIGEVTYDEIPKTMLVSVVNAADRDFVIDTIMKTARTSSKGAFGDGKIFVSPVEDVYTISSGVRETAASAEGVPA
;
A
#
# COMPACT_ATOMS: atom_id res chain seq x y z
N MET A 1 2.63 -12.87 -14.91
CA MET A 1 2.91 -11.42 -14.90
C MET A 1 2.89 -10.93 -13.47
N MET A 2 3.85 -10.12 -13.10
CA MET A 2 3.90 -9.48 -11.78
C MET A 2 3.39 -8.05 -11.87
N ILE A 3 2.76 -7.59 -10.80
CA ILE A 3 2.29 -6.22 -10.67
C ILE A 3 2.80 -5.62 -9.37
N MET A 4 2.96 -4.30 -9.37
CA MET A 4 3.26 -3.54 -8.17
C MET A 4 2.00 -2.84 -7.67
N ILE A 5 1.70 -3.05 -6.41
CA ILE A 5 0.59 -2.38 -5.72
C ILE A 5 1.22 -1.39 -4.74
N ARG A 6 0.88 -0.12 -4.90
CA ARG A 6 1.26 0.94 -3.99
C ARG A 6 0.01 1.54 -3.40
N ALA A 7 -0.05 1.59 -2.08
CA ALA A 7 -1.21 2.11 -1.36
C ALA A 7 -0.77 3.23 -0.42
N ILE A 8 -1.34 4.41 -0.62
CA ILE A 8 -1.20 5.52 0.33
C ILE A 8 -2.38 5.43 1.27
N ILE A 9 -2.12 5.24 2.56
CA ILE A 9 -3.15 5.04 3.58
C ILE A 9 -2.91 5.95 4.78
N ARG A 10 -3.92 6.05 5.65
CA ARG A 10 -3.77 6.73 6.94
C ARG A 10 -2.73 6.01 7.78
N PRO A 11 -1.82 6.74 8.46
CA PRO A 11 -0.80 6.09 9.30
C PRO A 11 -1.39 5.20 10.38
N GLU A 12 -2.50 5.59 10.99
CA GLU A 12 -3.18 4.82 12.04
C GLU A 12 -3.80 3.51 11.55
N LYS A 13 -3.94 3.34 10.24
CA LYS A 13 -4.42 2.10 9.62
C LYS A 13 -3.30 1.15 9.20
N SER A 14 -2.07 1.61 9.24
CA SER A 14 -0.91 0.87 8.73
C SER A 14 -0.75 -0.51 9.34
N ASP A 15 -0.77 -0.59 10.67
CA ASP A 15 -0.57 -1.88 11.36
C ASP A 15 -1.71 -2.86 11.06
N ALA A 16 -2.95 -2.38 11.01
CA ALA A 16 -4.10 -3.22 10.69
C ALA A 16 -4.03 -3.75 9.26
N VAL A 17 -3.62 -2.92 8.30
CA VAL A 17 -3.48 -3.35 6.90
C VAL A 17 -2.36 -4.37 6.75
N LEU A 18 -1.21 -4.13 7.41
CA LEU A 18 -0.10 -5.09 7.39
C LEU A 18 -0.49 -6.44 7.99
N ALA A 19 -1.22 -6.42 9.11
CA ALA A 19 -1.72 -7.65 9.75
C ALA A 19 -2.70 -8.39 8.83
N ALA A 20 -3.61 -7.67 8.18
CA ALA A 20 -4.59 -8.27 7.26
C ALA A 20 -3.90 -8.90 6.05
N LEU A 21 -2.87 -8.24 5.50
CA LEU A 21 -2.08 -8.79 4.39
C LEU A 21 -1.31 -10.04 4.81
N MET A 22 -0.72 -10.02 6.00
CA MET A 22 -0.03 -11.19 6.55
C MET A 22 -1.00 -12.38 6.72
N ASP A 23 -2.16 -12.15 7.32
CA ASP A 23 -3.18 -13.18 7.51
C ASP A 23 -3.72 -13.72 6.19
N ALA A 24 -3.76 -12.87 5.17
CA ALA A 24 -4.18 -13.25 3.82
C ALA A 24 -3.10 -14.01 3.03
N GLY A 25 -1.89 -14.14 3.59
CA GLY A 25 -0.79 -14.86 2.96
C GLY A 25 0.17 -13.97 2.15
N PHE A 26 0.13 -12.65 2.34
CA PHE A 26 0.99 -11.68 1.62
C PHE A 26 1.78 -10.82 2.61
N PRO A 27 2.73 -11.39 3.36
CA PRO A 27 3.51 -10.66 4.35
C PRO A 27 4.58 -9.74 3.77
N ALA A 28 4.99 -9.95 2.52
CA ALA A 28 6.09 -9.21 1.90
C ALA A 28 5.64 -7.81 1.46
N VAL A 29 5.77 -6.84 2.35
CA VAL A 29 5.36 -5.45 2.13
C VAL A 29 6.45 -4.52 2.62
N THR A 30 6.80 -3.53 1.81
CA THR A 30 7.67 -2.43 2.21
C THR A 30 6.81 -1.24 2.59
N LYS A 31 7.12 -0.59 3.71
CA LYS A 31 6.37 0.60 4.12
C LYS A 31 7.32 1.77 4.39
N TYR A 32 6.86 2.97 4.08
CA TYR A 32 7.58 4.20 4.40
C TYR A 32 6.62 5.37 4.57
N SER A 33 7.08 6.37 5.31
CA SER A 33 6.30 7.57 5.58
C SER A 33 6.37 8.54 4.41
N VAL A 34 5.21 9.11 4.07
CA VAL A 34 5.10 10.15 3.04
C VAL A 34 4.24 11.28 3.57
N ALA A 35 4.26 12.41 2.87
CA ALA A 35 3.36 13.52 3.16
C ALA A 35 2.60 13.86 1.89
N GLY A 36 1.32 14.17 2.02
CA GLY A 36 0.50 14.45 0.87
C GLY A 36 -0.61 15.43 1.15
N ARG A 37 -1.22 15.92 0.07
CA ARG A 37 -2.44 16.71 0.10
C ARG A 37 -3.49 16.00 -0.75
N GLY A 38 -4.70 15.95 -0.24
CA GLY A 38 -5.82 15.39 -0.98
C GLY A 38 -6.80 16.47 -1.41
N LYS A 39 -8.06 16.10 -1.53
CA LYS A 39 -9.14 17.03 -1.85
C LYS A 39 -9.41 18.00 -0.71
N GLN A 40 -9.08 17.63 0.50
CA GLN A 40 -9.15 18.52 1.66
C GLN A 40 -8.00 19.51 1.56
N ARG A 41 -8.37 20.80 1.58
CA ARG A 41 -7.38 21.87 1.58
C ARG A 41 -7.02 22.17 3.02
N GLY A 42 -5.75 22.05 3.36
CA GLY A 42 -5.21 22.43 4.64
C GLY A 42 -6.04 22.00 5.86
N ILE A 43 -5.39 21.62 6.90
CA ILE A 43 -6.03 21.37 8.20
C ILE A 43 -5.60 22.50 9.12
N LYS A 44 -6.59 23.25 9.61
CA LYS A 44 -6.31 24.34 10.55
C LYS A 44 -6.43 23.83 11.98
N ILE A 45 -5.34 23.96 12.74
CA ILE A 45 -5.32 23.67 14.18
C ILE A 45 -4.91 24.94 14.88
N GLY A 46 -5.86 25.59 15.58
CA GLY A 46 -5.64 26.91 16.16
C GLY A 46 -5.38 27.94 15.06
N GLU A 47 -4.22 28.60 15.13
CA GLU A 47 -3.79 29.60 14.15
C GLU A 47 -2.92 29.01 13.02
N VAL A 48 -2.61 27.71 13.08
CA VAL A 48 -1.73 27.03 12.11
C VAL A 48 -2.55 26.26 11.11
N THR A 49 -2.24 26.45 9.81
CA THR A 49 -2.84 25.68 8.71
C THR A 49 -1.82 24.68 8.19
N TYR A 50 -2.21 23.41 8.14
CA TYR A 50 -1.36 22.35 7.64
C TYR A 50 -1.81 21.97 6.23
N ASP A 51 -0.95 22.27 5.23
CA ASP A 51 -1.23 21.92 3.83
C ASP A 51 -0.88 20.48 3.52
N GLU A 52 0.05 19.90 4.27
CA GLU A 52 0.49 18.52 4.08
C GLU A 52 0.10 17.66 5.26
N ILE A 53 -0.31 16.43 4.94
CA ILE A 53 -0.78 15.47 5.92
C ILE A 53 0.13 14.25 5.86
N PRO A 54 0.61 13.74 7.01
CA PRO A 54 1.38 12.50 7.02
C PRO A 54 0.53 11.32 6.57
N LYS A 55 1.11 10.49 5.73
CA LYS A 55 0.52 9.26 5.22
C LYS A 55 1.56 8.14 5.27
N THR A 56 1.11 6.92 5.07
CA THR A 56 2.00 5.77 4.93
C THR A 56 1.85 5.18 3.54
N MET A 57 2.97 4.93 2.88
CA MET A 57 2.99 4.22 1.60
C MET A 57 3.33 2.76 1.86
N LEU A 58 2.51 1.86 1.35
CA LEU A 58 2.77 0.43 1.31
C LEU A 58 3.08 0.04 -0.13
N VAL A 59 4.10 -0.79 -0.31
CA VAL A 59 4.50 -1.29 -1.63
C VAL A 59 4.62 -2.79 -1.56
N SER A 60 3.95 -3.48 -2.47
CA SER A 60 4.01 -4.93 -2.58
C SER A 60 3.99 -5.33 -4.06
N VAL A 61 4.78 -6.34 -4.41
CA VAL A 61 4.76 -6.93 -5.75
C VAL A 61 4.18 -8.32 -5.64
N VAL A 62 3.13 -8.57 -6.40
CA VAL A 62 2.40 -9.84 -6.39
C VAL A 62 2.14 -10.31 -7.81
N ASN A 63 1.72 -11.56 -7.95
CA ASN A 63 1.26 -12.05 -9.25
C ASN A 63 -0.05 -11.38 -9.65
N ALA A 64 -0.23 -11.15 -10.93
CA ALA A 64 -1.45 -10.51 -11.45
C ALA A 64 -2.72 -11.26 -11.05
N ALA A 65 -2.63 -12.59 -10.90
CA ALA A 65 -3.77 -13.41 -10.47
C ALA A 65 -4.26 -13.07 -9.05
N ASP A 66 -3.39 -12.52 -8.20
CA ASP A 66 -3.73 -12.17 -6.82
C ASP A 66 -4.14 -10.71 -6.66
N ARG A 67 -4.13 -9.95 -7.74
CA ARG A 67 -4.37 -8.51 -7.77
C ARG A 67 -5.63 -8.09 -7.02
N ASP A 68 -6.77 -8.62 -7.43
CA ASP A 68 -8.07 -8.18 -6.90
C ASP A 68 -8.22 -8.55 -5.41
N PHE A 69 -7.72 -9.71 -5.04
CA PHE A 69 -7.75 -10.16 -3.64
C PHE A 69 -6.92 -9.25 -2.73
N VAL A 70 -5.71 -8.88 -3.16
CA VAL A 70 -4.83 -8.01 -2.38
C VAL A 70 -5.42 -6.60 -2.29
N ILE A 71 -5.92 -6.06 -3.40
CA ILE A 71 -6.57 -4.74 -3.41
C ILE A 71 -7.77 -4.72 -2.46
N ASP A 72 -8.61 -5.73 -2.51
CA ASP A 72 -9.78 -5.85 -1.64
C ASP A 72 -9.41 -5.89 -0.16
N THR A 73 -8.36 -6.65 0.17
CA THR A 73 -7.85 -6.75 1.54
C THR A 73 -7.41 -5.39 2.06
N ILE A 74 -6.67 -4.64 1.25
CA ILE A 74 -6.23 -3.29 1.62
C ILE A 74 -7.42 -2.36 1.79
N MET A 75 -8.34 -2.34 0.83
CA MET A 75 -9.50 -1.45 0.87
C MET A 75 -10.36 -1.66 2.09
N LYS A 76 -10.69 -2.88 2.41
CA LYS A 76 -11.56 -3.21 3.56
C LYS A 76 -10.95 -2.74 4.87
N THR A 77 -9.64 -2.88 5.00
CA THR A 77 -8.95 -2.56 6.24
C THR A 77 -8.59 -1.08 6.36
N ALA A 78 -8.27 -0.42 5.24
CA ALA A 78 -7.84 0.98 5.24
C ALA A 78 -9.01 1.97 5.35
N ARG A 79 -10.23 1.57 5.05
CA ARG A 79 -11.40 2.44 5.18
C ARG A 79 -11.67 2.80 6.63
N THR A 80 -12.06 4.05 6.86
CA THR A 80 -12.47 4.52 8.19
C THR A 80 -13.87 4.05 8.56
N SER A 81 -14.69 3.71 7.56
CA SER A 81 -16.03 3.15 7.74
C SER A 81 -16.39 2.33 6.50
N SER A 82 -17.54 1.66 6.52
CA SER A 82 -18.01 0.86 5.38
C SER A 82 -18.16 1.70 4.09
N LYS A 83 -18.43 2.99 4.23
CA LYS A 83 -18.59 3.92 3.11
C LYS A 83 -17.30 4.64 2.73
N GLY A 84 -16.29 4.58 3.60
CA GLY A 84 -15.07 5.33 3.43
C GLY A 84 -15.24 6.82 3.70
N ALA A 85 -14.14 7.55 3.65
CA ALA A 85 -14.09 9.00 3.84
C ALA A 85 -12.94 9.60 3.04
N PHE A 86 -13.01 10.90 2.77
CA PHE A 86 -11.88 11.60 2.18
C PHE A 86 -10.66 11.46 3.08
N GLY A 87 -9.50 11.20 2.47
CA GLY A 87 -8.27 10.99 3.20
C GLY A 87 -7.96 9.54 3.52
N ASP A 88 -8.84 8.58 3.21
CA ASP A 88 -8.57 7.15 3.38
C ASP A 88 -7.43 6.66 2.48
N GLY A 89 -7.18 7.33 1.38
CA GLY A 89 -6.03 7.09 0.54
C GLY A 89 -6.37 6.60 -0.86
N LYS A 90 -5.34 6.09 -1.53
CA LYS A 90 -5.45 5.60 -2.90
C LYS A 90 -4.57 4.37 -3.09
N ILE A 91 -4.96 3.54 -4.04
CA ILE A 91 -4.18 2.38 -4.47
C ILE A 91 -3.77 2.58 -5.92
N PHE A 92 -2.49 2.42 -6.20
CA PHE A 92 -1.94 2.48 -7.55
C PHE A 92 -1.46 1.10 -7.95
N VAL A 93 -1.82 0.68 -9.16
CA VAL A 93 -1.41 -0.62 -9.69
C VAL A 93 -0.67 -0.38 -10.99
N SER A 94 0.50 -1.00 -11.13
CA SER A 94 1.29 -0.91 -12.35
C SER A 94 1.93 -2.25 -12.67
N PRO A 95 2.21 -2.53 -13.95
CA PRO A 95 3.00 -3.70 -14.33
C PRO A 95 4.41 -3.59 -13.77
N VAL A 96 5.01 -4.73 -13.45
CA VAL A 96 6.43 -4.83 -13.14
C VAL A 96 7.08 -5.64 -14.25
N GLU A 97 8.01 -5.00 -14.95
CA GLU A 97 8.69 -5.63 -16.07
C GLU A 97 9.63 -6.74 -15.60
N ASP A 98 10.51 -6.42 -14.66
CA ASP A 98 11.47 -7.36 -14.11
C ASP A 98 11.68 -7.13 -12.62
N VAL A 99 12.03 -8.21 -11.90
CA VAL A 99 12.44 -8.18 -10.50
C VAL A 99 13.73 -8.98 -10.38
N TYR A 100 14.73 -8.40 -9.70
CA TYR A 100 16.01 -9.07 -9.44
C TYR A 100 16.23 -9.15 -7.94
N THR A 101 16.62 -10.33 -7.47
CA THR A 101 17.04 -10.49 -6.07
C THR A 101 18.51 -10.13 -5.95
N ILE A 102 18.83 -9.16 -5.11
CA ILE A 102 20.19 -8.63 -4.99
C ILE A 102 21.17 -9.71 -4.50
N SER A 103 20.76 -10.49 -3.51
CA SER A 103 21.65 -11.50 -2.91
C SER A 103 22.09 -12.59 -3.88
N SER A 104 21.20 -13.02 -4.77
CA SER A 104 21.50 -14.09 -5.73
C SER A 104 21.86 -13.57 -7.12
N GLY A 105 21.48 -12.32 -7.42
CA GLY A 105 21.58 -11.75 -8.77
C GLY A 105 20.60 -12.36 -9.77
N VAL A 106 19.64 -13.13 -9.30
CA VAL A 106 18.71 -13.88 -10.15
C VAL A 106 17.47 -13.05 -10.45
N ARG A 107 17.04 -13.10 -11.72
CA ARG A 107 15.77 -12.50 -12.15
C ARG A 107 14.60 -13.39 -11.76
N GLU A 108 13.62 -12.79 -11.08
CA GLU A 108 12.40 -13.47 -10.73
C GLU A 108 11.45 -13.50 -11.92
N THR A 109 10.90 -14.66 -12.26
CA THR A 109 9.93 -14.80 -13.36
C THR A 109 8.48 -14.72 -12.86
N ALA A 110 8.27 -14.96 -11.56
CA ALA A 110 6.97 -14.84 -10.92
C ALA A 110 7.19 -14.52 -9.45
N ALA A 111 6.24 -13.84 -8.83
CA ALA A 111 6.25 -13.66 -7.38
C ALA A 111 6.00 -14.99 -6.68
N SER A 112 6.55 -15.18 -5.48
CA SER A 112 6.18 -16.28 -4.62
C SER A 112 4.71 -16.12 -4.19
N ALA A 113 4.12 -17.18 -3.60
CA ALA A 113 2.77 -17.10 -3.08
C ALA A 113 2.60 -16.03 -2.00
N GLU A 114 3.70 -15.63 -1.34
CA GLU A 114 3.72 -14.66 -0.25
C GLU A 114 3.99 -13.22 -0.72
N GLY A 115 4.25 -13.04 -2.02
CA GLY A 115 4.72 -11.79 -2.59
C GLY A 115 6.24 -11.76 -2.75
N VAL A 116 6.77 -10.61 -3.19
CA VAL A 116 8.21 -10.42 -3.36
C VAL A 116 8.75 -9.71 -2.11
N PRO A 117 9.65 -10.34 -1.35
CA PRO A 117 10.26 -9.69 -0.20
C PRO A 117 11.14 -8.50 -0.63
N ALA A 118 11.17 -7.50 0.22
CA ALA A 118 11.95 -6.29 0.01
C ALA A 118 13.46 -6.55 0.03
#